data_ca49a9ae6bd9b32f4d1740671fb44fcc
#
_entry.id   ca49a9ae6bd9b32f4d1740671fb44fcc
#
_cell.length_a   1.000
_cell.length_b   1.000
_cell.length_c   1.000
_cell.angle_alpha   90.00
_cell.angle_beta   90.00
_cell.angle_gamma   90.00
#
_symmetry.space_group_name_H-M   'P 1'
#
loop_
_entity.id
_entity.type
_entity.pdbx_description
1 polymer ?
#
loop_
_entity_poly.entity_id
_entity_poly.type
_entity_poly.pdbx_seq_one_letter_code
_entity_poly.pdbx_strand_id
1 'polypeptide(L)'
;MPSFSQRHILLASYIIIAIGLLLVFPLRLLPSLLAGLLVYELVNMLTPQLQRLIAGRRARWLAVALLGTLVVSVLALIFAGAISFLLHEAENPGASLNKFMAVVDRARGQLPPFLDSYLPASAAEFRIAIGAWANKHLSDLQLVGKDAAHMFVTLLIGMVLGAIIALQRIPDISRRKPLAAAMFDRLHLLVQAFRNIVFAQIKIALLNTVFTGIFLAVVLPLFGVHLPLTKTLIMLTFLLGLLPVIGNLISNTLIPIVGLSLSIGVAVAALGYRIVIHKL
;
A
#
# COMPACT_ATOMS: atom_id res chain seq x y z
N MET A 1 -7.75 10.01 44.47
CA MET A 1 -7.92 8.61 44.04
C MET A 1 -9.30 8.45 43.41
N PRO A 2 -9.45 7.80 42.26
CA PRO A 2 -10.80 7.62 41.69
C PRO A 2 -11.65 6.76 42.64
N SER A 3 -12.94 7.08 42.73
CA SER A 3 -13.90 6.29 43.54
C SER A 3 -13.97 4.83 43.02
N PHE A 4 -14.38 3.89 43.90
CA PHE A 4 -14.50 2.47 43.56
C PHE A 4 -15.33 2.23 42.25
N SER A 5 -16.38 3.02 42.07
CA SER A 5 -17.21 3.04 40.86
C SER A 5 -16.43 3.49 39.59
N GLN A 6 -15.56 4.48 39.70
CA GLN A 6 -14.74 4.96 38.56
C GLN A 6 -13.71 3.93 38.10
N ARG A 7 -13.12 3.17 39.03
CA ARG A 7 -12.17 2.07 38.67
C ARG A 7 -12.87 0.98 37.85
N HIS A 8 -14.07 0.58 38.21
CA HIS A 8 -14.83 -0.43 37.46
C HIS A 8 -15.21 0.06 36.05
N ILE A 9 -15.60 1.33 35.90
CA ILE A 9 -15.90 1.92 34.60
C ILE A 9 -14.65 1.95 33.70
N LEU A 10 -13.50 2.34 34.24
CA LEU A 10 -12.24 2.34 33.50
C LEU A 10 -11.84 0.93 33.08
N LEU A 11 -11.89 -0.06 33.99
CA LEU A 11 -11.60 -1.45 33.68
C LEU A 11 -12.56 -2.01 32.60
N ALA A 12 -13.85 -1.76 32.73
CA ALA A 12 -14.85 -2.18 31.75
C ALA A 12 -14.55 -1.58 30.35
N SER A 13 -14.17 -0.29 30.29
CA SER A 13 -13.82 0.35 29.02
C SER A 13 -12.59 -0.28 28.35
N TYR A 14 -11.57 -0.64 29.11
CA TYR A 14 -10.39 -1.35 28.57
C TYR A 14 -10.75 -2.74 28.06
N ILE A 15 -11.52 -3.50 28.84
CA ILE A 15 -11.95 -4.86 28.47
C ILE A 15 -12.78 -4.84 27.19
N ILE A 16 -13.76 -3.93 27.09
CA ILE A 16 -14.63 -3.83 25.90
C ILE A 16 -13.80 -3.49 24.65
N ILE A 17 -12.92 -2.51 24.75
CA ILE A 17 -12.06 -2.10 23.62
C ILE A 17 -11.08 -3.23 23.25
N ALA A 18 -10.47 -3.88 24.23
CA ALA A 18 -9.54 -4.99 24.00
C ALA A 18 -10.25 -6.17 23.31
N ILE A 19 -11.44 -6.53 23.78
CA ILE A 19 -12.27 -7.59 23.14
C ILE A 19 -12.64 -7.17 21.72
N GLY A 20 -13.09 -5.91 21.52
CA GLY A 20 -13.42 -5.38 20.20
C GLY A 20 -12.24 -5.47 19.23
N LEU A 21 -11.03 -5.07 19.64
CA LEU A 21 -9.82 -5.16 18.83
C LEU A 21 -9.40 -6.61 18.57
N LEU A 22 -9.50 -7.48 19.56
CA LEU A 22 -9.20 -8.91 19.38
C LEU A 22 -10.15 -9.58 18.38
N LEU A 23 -11.42 -9.19 18.38
CA LEU A 23 -12.43 -9.73 17.44
C LEU A 23 -12.18 -9.27 15.98
N VAL A 24 -11.46 -8.19 15.76
CA VAL A 24 -11.11 -7.72 14.40
C VAL A 24 -10.32 -8.77 13.62
N PHE A 25 -9.44 -9.53 14.29
CA PHE A 25 -8.59 -10.54 13.64
C PHE A 25 -9.38 -11.77 13.14
N PRO A 26 -10.13 -12.50 13.99
CA PRO A 26 -10.88 -13.68 13.54
C PRO A 26 -12.02 -13.32 12.57
N LEU A 27 -12.58 -12.11 12.67
CA LEU A 27 -13.61 -11.62 11.76
C LEU A 27 -13.02 -11.06 10.45
N ARG A 28 -11.71 -11.07 10.27
CA ARG A 28 -11.00 -10.52 9.10
C ARG A 28 -11.37 -9.06 8.79
N LEU A 29 -11.70 -8.27 9.82
CA LEU A 29 -12.11 -6.87 9.69
C LEU A 29 -10.95 -5.87 9.74
N LEU A 30 -9.71 -6.33 9.86
CA LEU A 30 -8.53 -5.46 9.94
C LEU A 30 -8.43 -4.50 8.74
N PRO A 31 -8.62 -4.93 7.47
CA PRO A 31 -8.62 -4.01 6.33
C PRO A 31 -9.70 -2.93 6.43
N SER A 32 -10.91 -3.31 6.88
CA SER A 32 -12.02 -2.40 7.09
C SER A 32 -11.72 -1.34 8.17
N LEU A 33 -11.18 -1.79 9.29
CA LEU A 33 -10.80 -0.89 10.41
C LEU A 33 -9.75 0.12 9.96
N LEU A 34 -8.67 -0.34 9.32
CA LEU A 34 -7.58 0.53 8.87
C LEU A 34 -8.04 1.51 7.79
N ALA A 35 -8.84 1.04 6.83
CA ALA A 35 -9.39 1.89 5.76
C ALA A 35 -10.37 2.93 6.32
N GLY A 36 -11.22 2.54 7.26
CA GLY A 36 -12.15 3.44 7.94
C GLY A 36 -11.43 4.54 8.74
N LEU A 37 -10.42 4.15 9.52
CA LEU A 37 -9.57 5.09 10.25
C LEU A 37 -8.81 6.04 9.32
N LEU A 38 -8.30 5.52 8.20
CA LEU A 38 -7.59 6.33 7.20
C LEU A 38 -8.51 7.40 6.60
N VAL A 39 -9.71 7.01 6.15
CA VAL A 39 -10.68 7.96 5.58
C VAL A 39 -11.12 8.97 6.63
N TYR A 40 -11.40 8.53 7.86
CA TYR A 40 -11.75 9.41 8.97
C TYR A 40 -10.67 10.47 9.22
N GLU A 41 -9.40 10.08 9.30
CA GLU A 41 -8.28 10.99 9.50
C GLU A 41 -8.06 11.92 8.31
N LEU A 42 -8.14 11.42 7.08
CA LEU A 42 -8.00 12.26 5.88
C LEU A 42 -9.10 13.33 5.79
N VAL A 43 -10.36 12.98 6.12
CA VAL A 43 -11.45 13.94 6.19
C VAL A 43 -11.18 15.00 7.26
N ASN A 44 -10.72 14.59 8.45
CA ASN A 44 -10.42 15.52 9.54
C ASN A 44 -9.22 16.44 9.21
N MET A 45 -8.25 15.98 8.42
CA MET A 45 -7.13 16.79 7.94
C MET A 45 -7.53 17.78 6.85
N LEU A 46 -8.36 17.35 5.91
CA LEU A 46 -8.79 18.18 4.78
C LEU A 46 -9.82 19.23 5.22
N THR A 47 -10.68 18.89 6.18
CA THR A 47 -11.76 19.79 6.64
C THR A 47 -11.27 21.16 7.04
N PRO A 48 -10.24 21.36 7.90
CA PRO A 48 -9.80 22.69 8.31
C PRO A 48 -9.17 23.49 7.15
N GLN A 49 -8.56 22.82 6.16
CA GLN A 49 -8.03 23.48 4.97
C GLN A 49 -9.18 23.99 4.10
N LEU A 50 -10.21 23.17 3.89
CA LEU A 50 -11.39 23.54 3.13
C LEU A 50 -12.26 24.58 3.86
N GLN A 51 -12.24 24.62 5.19
CA GLN A 51 -12.94 25.65 5.98
C GLN A 51 -12.38 27.05 5.76
N ARG A 52 -11.13 27.19 5.28
CA ARG A 52 -10.58 28.48 4.88
C ARG A 52 -11.21 29.04 3.59
N LEU A 53 -11.78 28.14 2.75
CA LEU A 53 -12.40 28.49 1.47
C LEU A 53 -13.94 28.47 1.56
N ILE A 54 -14.49 27.56 2.34
CA ILE A 54 -15.93 27.31 2.42
C ILE A 54 -16.34 27.20 3.88
N ALA A 55 -17.21 28.09 4.35
CA ALA A 55 -17.62 28.11 5.74
C ALA A 55 -18.51 26.91 6.13
N GLY A 56 -18.32 26.43 7.37
CA GLY A 56 -19.22 25.55 8.08
C GLY A 56 -19.20 24.07 7.63
N ARG A 57 -20.38 23.43 7.68
CA ARG A 57 -20.59 21.99 7.46
C ARG A 57 -20.25 21.54 6.03
N ARG A 58 -20.35 22.46 5.07
CA ARG A 58 -20.09 22.19 3.63
C ARG A 58 -18.65 21.73 3.38
N ALA A 59 -17.69 22.27 4.11
CA ALA A 59 -16.28 21.88 3.99
C ALA A 59 -16.04 20.38 4.27
N ARG A 60 -16.73 19.82 5.26
CA ARG A 60 -16.62 18.41 5.62
C ARG A 60 -17.25 17.49 4.57
N TRP A 61 -18.41 17.86 4.03
CA TRP A 61 -19.02 17.14 2.91
C TRP A 61 -18.15 17.19 1.66
N LEU A 62 -17.55 18.35 1.39
CA LEU A 62 -16.62 18.50 0.26
C LEU A 62 -15.36 17.64 0.45
N ALA A 63 -14.81 17.56 1.66
CA ALA A 63 -13.68 16.68 1.95
C ALA A 63 -14.02 15.22 1.67
N VAL A 64 -15.19 14.74 2.10
CA VAL A 64 -15.65 13.37 1.81
C VAL A 64 -15.88 13.16 0.31
N ALA A 65 -16.48 14.11 -0.38
CA ALA A 65 -16.71 14.04 -1.82
C ALA A 65 -15.39 13.98 -2.60
N LEU A 66 -14.41 14.83 -2.27
CA LEU A 66 -13.08 14.84 -2.90
C LEU A 66 -12.34 13.52 -2.68
N LEU A 67 -12.35 12.99 -1.46
CA LEU A 67 -11.72 11.71 -1.17
C LEU A 67 -12.44 10.56 -1.86
N GLY A 68 -13.77 10.55 -1.86
CA GLY A 68 -14.57 9.56 -2.59
C GLY A 68 -14.28 9.58 -4.10
N THR A 69 -14.26 10.77 -4.70
CA THR A 69 -13.91 10.93 -6.13
C THR A 69 -12.48 10.47 -6.39
N LEU A 70 -11.52 10.82 -5.55
CA LEU A 70 -10.14 10.36 -5.68
C LEU A 70 -10.04 8.84 -5.67
N VAL A 71 -10.69 8.18 -4.70
CA VAL A 71 -10.68 6.72 -4.59
C VAL A 71 -11.33 6.07 -5.81
N VAL A 72 -12.50 6.54 -6.21
CA VAL A 72 -13.20 6.02 -7.41
C VAL A 72 -12.35 6.22 -8.66
N SER A 73 -11.70 7.38 -8.81
CA SER A 73 -10.82 7.66 -9.95
C SER A 73 -9.60 6.73 -9.98
N VAL A 74 -8.96 6.51 -8.82
CA VAL A 74 -7.81 5.59 -8.72
C VAL A 74 -8.24 4.17 -9.06
N LEU A 75 -9.36 3.69 -8.53
CA LEU A 75 -9.90 2.38 -8.86
C LEU A 75 -10.24 2.25 -10.35
N ALA A 76 -10.91 3.24 -10.92
CA ALA A 76 -11.24 3.27 -12.35
C ALA A 76 -9.95 3.20 -13.22
N LEU A 77 -8.90 3.92 -12.85
CA LEU A 77 -7.62 3.89 -13.55
C LEU A 77 -6.93 2.52 -13.42
N ILE A 78 -6.98 1.89 -12.24
CA ILE A 78 -6.44 0.53 -12.04
C ILE A 78 -7.18 -0.48 -12.92
N PHE A 79 -8.52 -0.44 -12.92
CA PHE A 79 -9.32 -1.34 -13.76
C PHE A 79 -9.12 -1.08 -15.25
N ALA A 80 -9.12 0.19 -15.67
CA ALA A 80 -8.86 0.55 -17.07
C ALA A 80 -7.46 0.09 -17.51
N GLY A 81 -6.45 0.28 -16.67
CA GLY A 81 -5.09 -0.18 -16.93
C GLY A 81 -5.00 -1.71 -17.02
N ALA A 82 -5.68 -2.43 -16.12
CA ALA A 82 -5.72 -3.89 -16.15
C ALA A 82 -6.42 -4.42 -17.40
N ILE A 83 -7.56 -3.84 -17.78
CA ILE A 83 -8.30 -4.19 -19.00
C ILE A 83 -7.45 -3.89 -20.23
N SER A 84 -6.84 -2.70 -20.31
CA SER A 84 -5.98 -2.30 -21.43
C SER A 84 -4.78 -3.26 -21.58
N PHE A 85 -4.17 -3.66 -20.45
CA PHE A 85 -3.08 -4.64 -20.43
C PHE A 85 -3.55 -6.01 -20.98
N LEU A 86 -4.71 -6.50 -20.51
CA LEU A 86 -5.26 -7.78 -20.98
C LEU A 86 -5.62 -7.76 -22.46
N LEU A 87 -6.23 -6.66 -22.94
CA LEU A 87 -6.54 -6.50 -24.36
C LEU A 87 -5.27 -6.44 -25.22
N HIS A 88 -4.26 -5.69 -24.79
CA HIS A 88 -2.99 -5.61 -25.51
C HIS A 88 -2.27 -6.96 -25.59
N GLU A 89 -2.31 -7.75 -24.51
CA GLU A 89 -1.75 -9.09 -24.50
C GLU A 89 -2.57 -10.07 -25.36
N ALA A 90 -3.90 -9.85 -25.44
CA ALA A 90 -4.76 -10.64 -26.32
C ALA A 90 -4.53 -10.34 -27.81
N GLU A 91 -4.24 -9.08 -28.17
CA GLU A 91 -3.90 -8.66 -29.52
C GLU A 91 -2.49 -9.13 -29.96
N ASN A 92 -1.55 -9.17 -29.02
CA ASN A 92 -0.15 -9.57 -29.26
C ASN A 92 0.29 -10.62 -28.22
N PRO A 93 -0.18 -11.87 -28.36
CA PRO A 93 0.12 -12.92 -27.39
C PRO A 93 1.63 -13.15 -27.26
N GLY A 94 2.15 -12.94 -26.06
CA GLY A 94 3.57 -13.15 -25.79
C GLY A 94 4.46 -11.92 -26.01
N ALA A 95 3.93 -10.75 -26.36
CA ALA A 95 4.74 -9.54 -26.51
C ALA A 95 5.46 -9.16 -25.20
N SER A 96 4.76 -9.24 -24.08
CA SER A 96 5.33 -8.99 -22.74
C SER A 96 6.34 -10.07 -22.38
N LEU A 97 6.07 -11.32 -22.73
CA LEU A 97 6.98 -12.44 -22.52
C LEU A 97 8.27 -12.30 -23.34
N ASN A 98 8.17 -11.93 -24.61
CA ASN A 98 9.33 -11.70 -25.46
C ASN A 98 10.21 -10.56 -24.94
N LYS A 99 9.61 -9.47 -24.43
CA LYS A 99 10.35 -8.39 -23.77
C LYS A 99 11.07 -8.89 -22.52
N PHE A 100 10.39 -9.71 -21.70
CA PHE A 100 10.99 -10.32 -20.52
C PHE A 100 12.16 -11.24 -20.91
N MET A 101 11.98 -12.11 -21.90
CA MET A 101 13.03 -13.00 -22.39
C MET A 101 14.23 -12.23 -22.95
N ALA A 102 14.01 -11.12 -23.64
CA ALA A 102 15.11 -10.26 -24.08
C ALA A 102 15.94 -9.68 -22.91
N VAL A 103 15.32 -9.45 -21.77
CA VAL A 103 16.03 -9.06 -20.53
C VAL A 103 16.80 -10.26 -19.97
N VAL A 104 16.18 -11.43 -19.91
CA VAL A 104 16.82 -12.68 -19.44
C VAL A 104 18.03 -13.03 -20.31
N ASP A 105 17.93 -12.95 -21.63
CA ASP A 105 19.02 -13.24 -22.58
C ASP A 105 20.20 -12.27 -22.42
N ARG A 106 19.94 -11.00 -22.20
CA ARG A 106 20.99 -10.02 -21.89
C ARG A 106 21.67 -10.30 -20.55
N ALA A 107 20.90 -10.67 -19.53
CA ALA A 107 21.43 -11.03 -18.23
C ALA A 107 22.26 -12.31 -18.29
N ARG A 108 21.85 -13.31 -19.11
CA ARG A 108 22.52 -14.59 -19.27
C ARG A 108 23.99 -14.43 -19.68
N GLY A 109 24.29 -13.53 -20.62
CA GLY A 109 25.67 -13.25 -21.04
C GLY A 109 26.58 -12.67 -19.96
N GLN A 110 26.02 -12.29 -18.81
CA GLN A 110 26.73 -11.67 -17.67
C GLN A 110 26.71 -12.55 -16.41
N LEU A 111 25.95 -13.65 -16.43
CA LEU A 111 25.78 -14.51 -15.26
C LEU A 111 26.89 -15.59 -15.22
N PRO A 112 27.29 -15.99 -14.00
CA PRO A 112 28.16 -17.18 -13.85
C PRO A 112 27.47 -18.44 -14.39
N PRO A 113 28.22 -19.40 -14.96
CA PRO A 113 27.65 -20.57 -15.61
C PRO A 113 26.71 -21.43 -14.75
N PHE A 114 26.92 -21.45 -13.43
CA PHE A 114 26.07 -22.21 -12.51
C PHE A 114 24.63 -21.64 -12.37
N LEU A 115 24.40 -20.38 -12.73
CA LEU A 115 23.07 -19.76 -12.72
C LEU A 115 22.33 -19.91 -14.03
N ASP A 116 23.04 -20.22 -15.13
CA ASP A 116 22.41 -20.37 -16.44
C ASP A 116 21.43 -21.54 -16.48
N SER A 117 21.69 -22.62 -15.72
CA SER A 117 20.82 -23.79 -15.62
C SER A 117 19.46 -23.50 -14.94
N TYR A 118 19.33 -22.41 -14.18
CA TYR A 118 18.08 -22.01 -13.55
C TYR A 118 17.23 -21.05 -14.39
N LEU A 119 17.79 -20.59 -15.51
CA LEU A 119 17.07 -19.68 -16.41
C LEU A 119 16.39 -20.47 -17.53
N PRO A 120 15.15 -20.10 -17.91
CA PRO A 120 14.47 -20.77 -19.03
C PRO A 120 15.23 -20.54 -20.33
N ALA A 121 15.43 -21.60 -21.09
CA ALA A 121 16.20 -21.55 -22.32
C ALA A 121 15.50 -20.80 -23.46
N SER A 122 14.16 -20.71 -23.40
CA SER A 122 13.37 -20.01 -24.42
C SER A 122 12.06 -19.43 -23.83
N ALA A 123 11.47 -18.48 -24.56
CA ALA A 123 10.14 -17.93 -24.21
C ALA A 123 9.05 -19.03 -24.24
N ALA A 124 9.18 -20.02 -25.13
CA ALA A 124 8.26 -21.15 -25.21
C ALA A 124 8.35 -22.04 -23.96
N GLU A 125 9.56 -22.39 -23.53
CA GLU A 125 9.79 -23.18 -22.32
C GLU A 125 9.27 -22.45 -21.06
N PHE A 126 9.54 -21.14 -20.94
CA PHE A 126 9.02 -20.33 -19.86
C PHE A 126 7.49 -20.28 -19.81
N ARG A 127 6.86 -20.17 -20.99
CA ARG A 127 5.40 -20.21 -21.12
C ARG A 127 4.80 -21.54 -20.67
N ILE A 128 5.45 -22.65 -21.06
CA ILE A 128 5.05 -24.00 -20.65
C ILE A 128 5.22 -24.15 -19.14
N ALA A 129 6.35 -23.72 -18.58
CA ALA A 129 6.64 -23.79 -17.15
C ALA A 129 5.65 -22.96 -16.33
N ILE A 130 5.33 -21.72 -16.74
CA ILE A 130 4.30 -20.90 -16.07
C ILE A 130 2.93 -21.55 -16.19
N GLY A 131 2.55 -22.07 -17.36
CA GLY A 131 1.27 -22.74 -17.55
C GLY A 131 1.13 -23.98 -16.68
N ALA A 132 2.17 -24.81 -16.61
CA ALA A 132 2.21 -25.99 -15.74
C ALA A 132 2.15 -25.60 -14.25
N TRP A 133 2.89 -24.57 -13.85
CA TRP A 133 2.85 -24.05 -12.49
C TRP A 133 1.47 -23.50 -12.13
N ALA A 134 0.87 -22.68 -13.01
CA ALA A 134 -0.46 -22.12 -12.81
C ALA A 134 -1.54 -23.20 -12.69
N ASN A 135 -1.50 -24.24 -13.56
CA ASN A 135 -2.41 -25.35 -13.48
C ASN A 135 -2.24 -26.17 -12.18
N LYS A 136 -0.99 -26.38 -11.74
CA LYS A 136 -0.70 -27.08 -10.49
C LYS A 136 -1.21 -26.33 -9.25
N HIS A 137 -1.21 -24.99 -9.30
CA HIS A 137 -1.62 -24.12 -8.18
C HIS A 137 -2.95 -23.41 -8.44
N LEU A 138 -3.78 -23.94 -9.34
CA LEU A 138 -5.04 -23.30 -9.72
C LEU A 138 -5.99 -23.11 -8.52
N SER A 139 -6.07 -24.11 -7.63
CA SER A 139 -6.84 -24.03 -6.39
C SER A 139 -6.32 -22.91 -5.46
N ASP A 140 -5.01 -22.79 -5.33
CA ASP A 140 -4.38 -21.79 -4.49
C ASP A 140 -4.61 -20.37 -5.08
N LEU A 141 -4.49 -20.24 -6.40
CA LEU A 141 -4.79 -18.98 -7.11
C LEU A 141 -6.26 -18.56 -6.96
N GLN A 142 -7.20 -19.51 -7.04
CA GLN A 142 -8.62 -19.23 -6.79
C GLN A 142 -8.89 -18.81 -5.35
N LEU A 143 -8.23 -19.43 -4.38
CA LEU A 143 -8.33 -19.06 -2.97
C LEU A 143 -7.80 -17.66 -2.72
N VAL A 144 -6.61 -17.35 -3.24
CA VAL A 144 -6.01 -16.01 -3.18
C VAL A 144 -6.92 -14.97 -3.84
N GLY A 145 -7.50 -15.28 -5.01
CA GLY A 145 -8.44 -14.40 -5.71
C GLY A 145 -9.70 -14.12 -4.87
N LYS A 146 -10.27 -15.14 -4.23
CA LYS A 146 -11.43 -15.00 -3.33
C LYS A 146 -11.09 -14.17 -2.10
N ASP A 147 -9.93 -14.43 -1.47
CA ASP A 147 -9.49 -13.67 -0.30
C ASP A 147 -9.19 -12.21 -0.65
N ALA A 148 -8.60 -11.96 -1.81
CA ALA A 148 -8.37 -10.60 -2.32
C ALA A 148 -9.69 -9.86 -2.59
N ALA A 149 -10.67 -10.50 -3.20
CA ALA A 149 -12.00 -9.94 -3.42
C ALA A 149 -12.71 -9.62 -2.10
N HIS A 150 -12.66 -10.53 -1.12
CA HIS A 150 -13.20 -10.30 0.22
C HIS A 150 -12.50 -9.13 0.92
N MET A 151 -11.17 -9.09 0.88
CA MET A 151 -10.39 -7.98 1.43
C MET A 151 -10.77 -6.65 0.79
N PHE A 152 -10.95 -6.62 -0.53
CA PHE A 152 -11.36 -5.43 -1.26
C PHE A 152 -12.75 -4.91 -0.84
N VAL A 153 -13.73 -5.80 -0.74
CA VAL A 153 -15.09 -5.45 -0.29
C VAL A 153 -15.07 -4.94 1.16
N THR A 154 -14.37 -5.62 2.07
CA THR A 154 -14.26 -5.19 3.47
C THR A 154 -13.57 -3.84 3.61
N LEU A 155 -12.55 -3.57 2.79
CA LEU A 155 -11.87 -2.27 2.71
C LEU A 155 -12.85 -1.16 2.28
N LEU A 156 -13.64 -1.38 1.22
CA LEU A 156 -14.65 -0.42 0.77
C LEU A 156 -15.71 -0.14 1.84
N ILE A 157 -16.21 -1.17 2.52
CA ILE A 157 -17.14 -1.01 3.65
C ILE A 157 -16.52 -0.15 4.75
N GLY A 158 -15.27 -0.43 5.11
CA GLY A 158 -14.53 0.37 6.10
C GLY A 158 -14.41 1.83 5.70
N MET A 159 -14.08 2.11 4.44
CA MET A 159 -13.97 3.48 3.93
C MET A 159 -15.30 4.23 4.02
N VAL A 160 -16.42 3.59 3.65
CA VAL A 160 -17.76 4.18 3.74
C VAL A 160 -18.13 4.46 5.21
N LEU A 161 -17.90 3.51 6.11
CA LEU A 161 -18.14 3.69 7.54
C LEU A 161 -17.28 4.82 8.13
N GLY A 162 -16.00 4.89 7.77
CA GLY A 162 -15.10 5.96 8.19
C GLY A 162 -15.57 7.34 7.72
N ALA A 163 -16.04 7.44 6.48
CA ALA A 163 -16.63 8.66 5.93
C ALA A 163 -17.91 9.07 6.67
N ILE A 164 -18.81 8.12 6.95
CA ILE A 164 -20.05 8.37 7.71
C ILE A 164 -19.72 8.88 9.11
N ILE A 165 -18.79 8.22 9.81
CA ILE A 165 -18.37 8.62 11.16
C ILE A 165 -17.73 10.03 11.12
N ALA A 166 -16.91 10.31 10.11
CA ALA A 166 -16.30 11.63 9.95
C ALA A 166 -17.33 12.75 9.72
N LEU A 167 -18.48 12.45 9.11
CA LEU A 167 -19.57 13.41 8.90
C LEU A 167 -20.43 13.66 10.16
N GLN A 168 -20.39 12.74 11.13
CA GLN A 168 -21.18 12.87 12.34
C GLN A 168 -20.64 13.99 13.24
N ARG A 169 -21.56 14.69 13.91
CA ARG A 169 -21.19 15.62 15.00
C ARG A 169 -20.90 14.80 16.24
N ILE A 170 -19.73 15.00 16.80
CA ILE A 170 -19.39 14.43 18.09
C ILE A 170 -20.13 15.23 19.17
N PRO A 171 -21.07 14.62 19.92
CA PRO A 171 -21.77 15.32 21.01
C PRO A 171 -20.79 15.75 22.10
N ASP A 172 -21.10 16.85 22.80
CA ASP A 172 -20.30 17.36 23.90
C ASP A 172 -19.99 16.28 24.94
N ILE A 173 -18.72 16.20 25.34
CA ILE A 173 -18.20 15.20 26.29
C ILE A 173 -18.95 15.32 27.65
N SER A 174 -19.33 16.53 28.05
CA SER A 174 -20.03 16.81 29.31
C SER A 174 -21.40 16.13 29.45
N ARG A 175 -22.03 15.74 28.33
CA ARG A 175 -23.37 15.11 28.32
C ARG A 175 -23.31 13.59 28.20
N ARG A 176 -22.13 12.96 28.20
CA ARG A 176 -22.00 11.52 28.02
C ARG A 176 -22.08 10.76 29.34
N LYS A 177 -22.65 9.57 29.29
CA LYS A 177 -22.58 8.63 30.42
C LYS A 177 -21.12 8.26 30.69
N PRO A 178 -20.69 8.01 31.94
CA PRO A 178 -19.28 7.81 32.31
C PRO A 178 -18.56 6.71 31.50
N LEU A 179 -19.23 5.60 31.24
CA LEU A 179 -18.66 4.51 30.43
C LEU A 179 -18.46 4.94 28.96
N ALA A 180 -19.43 5.63 28.39
CA ALA A 180 -19.32 6.11 27.00
C ALA A 180 -18.20 7.16 26.85
N ALA A 181 -17.99 8.02 27.84
CA ALA A 181 -16.88 8.96 27.87
C ALA A 181 -15.53 8.22 27.92
N ALA A 182 -15.39 7.24 28.84
CA ALA A 182 -14.18 6.45 28.96
C ALA A 182 -13.86 5.65 27.68
N MET A 183 -14.85 5.06 27.02
CA MET A 183 -14.68 4.37 25.73
C MET A 183 -14.25 5.34 24.63
N PHE A 184 -14.86 6.52 24.57
CA PHE A 184 -14.49 7.54 23.60
C PHE A 184 -13.02 7.97 23.74
N ASP A 185 -12.55 8.18 24.97
CA ASP A 185 -11.16 8.53 25.23
C ASP A 185 -10.20 7.45 24.73
N ARG A 186 -10.54 6.15 24.90
CA ARG A 186 -9.73 5.04 24.40
C ARG A 186 -9.73 4.95 22.87
N LEU A 187 -10.89 5.14 22.25
CA LEU A 187 -11.00 5.19 20.79
C LEU A 187 -10.22 6.39 20.23
N HIS A 188 -10.27 7.52 20.90
CA HIS A 188 -9.50 8.69 20.50
C HIS A 188 -7.99 8.44 20.56
N LEU A 189 -7.49 7.76 21.59
CA LEU A 189 -6.09 7.33 21.66
C LEU A 189 -5.72 6.38 20.52
N LEU A 190 -6.59 5.44 20.17
CA LEU A 190 -6.39 4.54 19.03
C LEU A 190 -6.28 5.33 17.71
N VAL A 191 -7.18 6.28 17.49
CA VAL A 191 -7.18 7.16 16.32
C VAL A 191 -5.90 7.99 16.26
N GLN A 192 -5.45 8.56 17.39
CA GLN A 192 -4.19 9.30 17.46
C GLN A 192 -2.96 8.42 17.16
N ALA A 193 -2.93 7.21 17.72
CA ALA A 193 -1.85 6.26 17.46
C ALA A 193 -1.79 5.90 15.97
N PHE A 194 -2.94 5.60 15.36
CA PHE A 194 -3.06 5.33 13.93
C PHE A 194 -2.59 6.51 13.08
N ARG A 195 -3.05 7.72 13.40
CA ARG A 195 -2.63 8.96 12.75
C ARG A 195 -1.10 9.10 12.77
N ASN A 196 -0.47 8.91 13.93
CA ASN A 196 0.98 9.02 14.07
C ASN A 196 1.71 8.00 13.18
N ILE A 197 1.21 6.76 13.10
CA ILE A 197 1.77 5.71 12.23
C ILE A 197 1.64 6.12 10.76
N VAL A 198 0.46 6.58 10.32
CA VAL A 198 0.22 6.99 8.92
C VAL A 198 1.13 8.16 8.54
N PHE A 199 1.26 9.18 9.41
CA PHE A 199 2.16 10.31 9.13
C PHE A 199 3.63 9.90 9.11
N ALA A 200 4.05 9.01 10.00
CA ALA A 200 5.40 8.48 9.98
C ALA A 200 5.65 7.74 8.66
N GLN A 201 4.70 6.90 8.22
CA GLN A 201 4.81 6.14 6.97
C GLN A 201 4.89 7.04 5.74
N ILE A 202 4.08 8.10 5.67
CA ILE A 202 4.15 9.09 4.58
C ILE A 202 5.54 9.76 4.56
N LYS A 203 6.08 10.16 5.70
CA LYS A 203 7.41 10.78 5.79
C LYS A 203 8.50 9.81 5.34
N ILE A 204 8.45 8.56 5.80
CA ILE A 204 9.40 7.51 5.40
C ILE A 204 9.31 7.24 3.90
N ALA A 205 8.09 7.10 3.34
CA ALA A 205 7.88 6.90 1.92
C ALA A 205 8.43 8.07 1.08
N LEU A 206 8.18 9.30 1.52
CA LEU A 206 8.68 10.51 0.85
C LEU A 206 10.22 10.54 0.87
N LEU A 207 10.83 10.33 2.02
CA LEU A 207 12.28 10.33 2.19
C LEU A 207 12.93 9.24 1.31
N ASN A 208 12.38 8.02 1.35
CA ASN A 208 12.82 6.90 0.52
C ASN A 208 12.71 7.23 -0.98
N THR A 209 11.64 7.92 -1.38
CA THR A 209 11.43 8.32 -2.77
C THR A 209 12.43 9.38 -3.21
N VAL A 210 12.71 10.37 -2.37
CA VAL A 210 13.72 11.41 -2.65
C VAL A 210 15.08 10.77 -2.82
N PHE A 211 15.51 9.94 -1.88
CA PHE A 211 16.80 9.27 -1.99
C PHE A 211 16.87 8.36 -3.22
N THR A 212 15.83 7.57 -3.48
CA THR A 212 15.77 6.74 -4.69
C THR A 212 15.80 7.59 -5.95
N GLY A 213 15.10 8.72 -5.96
CA GLY A 213 15.12 9.68 -7.06
C GLY A 213 16.53 10.23 -7.32
N ILE A 214 17.23 10.66 -6.27
CA ILE A 214 18.62 11.11 -6.37
C ILE A 214 19.52 10.00 -6.93
N PHE A 215 19.39 8.79 -6.41
CA PHE A 215 20.19 7.66 -6.88
C PHE A 215 19.93 7.33 -8.36
N LEU A 216 18.67 7.19 -8.75
CA LEU A 216 18.28 6.78 -10.11
C LEU A 216 18.44 7.90 -11.14
N ALA A 217 18.17 9.15 -10.78
CA ALA A 217 18.16 10.27 -11.70
C ALA A 217 19.45 11.10 -11.72
N VAL A 218 20.29 10.98 -10.68
CA VAL A 218 21.55 11.74 -10.58
C VAL A 218 22.75 10.81 -10.49
N VAL A 219 22.79 9.93 -9.47
CA VAL A 219 24.00 9.12 -9.22
C VAL A 219 24.28 8.15 -10.37
N LEU A 220 23.31 7.35 -10.80
CA LEU A 220 23.51 6.40 -11.89
C LEU A 220 23.86 7.08 -13.22
N PRO A 221 23.21 8.16 -13.66
CA PRO A 221 23.61 8.90 -14.85
C PRO A 221 25.02 9.49 -14.81
N LEU A 222 25.52 9.90 -13.65
CA LEU A 222 26.91 10.36 -13.49
C LEU A 222 27.93 9.27 -13.81
N PHE A 223 27.57 8.01 -13.61
CA PHE A 223 28.36 6.83 -14.02
C PHE A 223 28.03 6.34 -15.44
N GLY A 224 27.29 7.13 -16.24
CA GLY A 224 26.91 6.76 -17.60
C GLY A 224 25.78 5.72 -17.68
N VAL A 225 25.12 5.40 -16.56
CA VAL A 225 24.08 4.37 -16.48
C VAL A 225 22.69 5.03 -16.45
N HIS A 226 21.88 4.75 -17.45
CA HIS A 226 20.50 5.25 -17.53
C HIS A 226 19.53 4.09 -17.40
N LEU A 227 18.84 3.99 -16.25
CA LEU A 227 17.83 2.95 -16.07
C LEU A 227 16.58 3.25 -16.91
N PRO A 228 16.01 2.23 -17.58
CA PRO A 228 14.70 2.36 -18.20
C PRO A 228 13.64 2.60 -17.11
N LEU A 229 12.58 3.33 -17.45
CA LEU A 229 11.45 3.60 -16.56
C LEU A 229 11.80 4.30 -15.24
N THR A 230 12.89 5.08 -15.17
CA THR A 230 13.35 5.78 -13.95
C THR A 230 12.22 6.55 -13.25
N LYS A 231 11.42 7.33 -14.01
CA LYS A 231 10.28 8.10 -13.44
C LYS A 231 9.23 7.17 -12.83
N THR A 232 8.90 6.07 -13.51
CA THR A 232 7.94 5.07 -13.05
C THR A 232 8.44 4.38 -11.78
N LEU A 233 9.72 4.04 -11.71
CA LEU A 233 10.33 3.42 -10.53
C LEU A 233 10.31 4.35 -9.31
N ILE A 234 10.57 5.64 -9.51
CA ILE A 234 10.49 6.65 -8.43
C ILE A 234 9.04 6.77 -7.93
N MET A 235 8.08 6.91 -8.84
CA MET A 235 6.67 7.00 -8.49
C MET A 235 6.19 5.72 -7.78
N LEU A 236 6.58 4.56 -8.29
CA LEU A 236 6.24 3.27 -7.70
C LEU A 236 6.86 3.09 -6.31
N THR A 237 8.09 3.57 -6.11
CA THR A 237 8.74 3.58 -4.79
C THR A 237 7.94 4.38 -3.77
N PHE A 238 7.36 5.52 -4.18
CA PHE A 238 6.49 6.31 -3.30
C PHE A 238 5.20 5.57 -2.97
N LEU A 239 4.47 5.11 -4.00
CA LEU A 239 3.19 4.43 -3.82
C LEU A 239 3.31 3.15 -2.97
N LEU A 240 4.31 2.32 -3.29
CA LEU A 240 4.59 1.12 -2.52
C LEU A 240 5.10 1.46 -1.11
N GLY A 241 5.92 2.51 -0.97
CA GLY A 241 6.43 2.99 0.31
C GLY A 241 5.35 3.42 1.29
N LEU A 242 4.13 3.73 0.83
CA LEU A 242 2.98 3.99 1.70
C LEU A 242 2.45 2.72 2.38
N LEU A 243 2.76 1.54 1.84
CA LEU A 243 2.38 0.25 2.43
C LEU A 243 3.48 -0.19 3.42
N PRO A 244 3.17 -0.29 4.73
CA PRO A 244 4.15 -0.70 5.73
C PRO A 244 4.70 -2.10 5.42
N VAL A 245 6.01 -2.29 5.56
CA VAL A 245 6.72 -3.56 5.38
C VAL A 245 6.70 -4.09 3.93
N ILE A 246 5.53 -4.36 3.36
CA ILE A 246 5.37 -4.96 2.01
C ILE A 246 5.90 -4.02 0.94
N GLY A 247 5.63 -2.72 1.05
CA GLY A 247 6.03 -1.73 0.06
C GLY A 247 7.55 -1.62 -0.09
N ASN A 248 8.25 -1.64 1.03
CA ASN A 248 9.71 -1.62 1.02
C ASN A 248 10.29 -2.90 0.42
N LEU A 249 9.70 -4.06 0.72
CA LEU A 249 10.14 -5.34 0.16
C LEU A 249 10.01 -5.35 -1.36
N ILE A 250 8.84 -4.98 -1.89
CA ILE A 250 8.59 -4.94 -3.35
C ILE A 250 9.52 -3.92 -4.02
N SER A 251 9.61 -2.71 -3.49
CA SER A 251 10.47 -1.67 -4.05
C SER A 251 11.95 -2.04 -4.03
N ASN A 252 12.42 -2.70 -2.95
CA ASN A 252 13.80 -3.18 -2.84
C ASN A 252 14.13 -4.31 -3.79
N THR A 253 13.13 -5.06 -4.25
CA THR A 253 13.28 -6.13 -5.23
C THR A 253 13.19 -5.61 -6.66
N LEU A 254 12.26 -4.71 -6.95
CA LEU A 254 12.02 -4.23 -8.32
C LEU A 254 13.19 -3.44 -8.91
N ILE A 255 13.83 -2.55 -8.12
CA ILE A 255 14.90 -1.69 -8.63
C ILE A 255 16.14 -2.49 -9.03
N PRO A 256 16.66 -3.45 -8.22
CA PRO A 256 17.72 -4.35 -8.65
C PRO A 256 17.35 -5.22 -9.85
N ILE A 257 16.11 -5.72 -9.95
CA ILE A 257 15.65 -6.48 -11.12
C ILE A 257 15.71 -5.64 -12.39
N VAL A 258 15.21 -4.39 -12.34
CA VAL A 258 15.34 -3.47 -13.47
C VAL A 258 16.81 -3.11 -13.73
N GLY A 259 17.63 -2.97 -12.71
CA GLY A 259 19.09 -2.78 -12.83
C GLY A 259 19.77 -3.95 -13.53
N LEU A 260 19.31 -5.18 -13.27
CA LEU A 260 19.83 -6.39 -13.92
C LEU A 260 19.60 -6.40 -15.43
N SER A 261 18.57 -5.71 -15.93
CA SER A 261 18.35 -5.55 -17.38
C SER A 261 19.45 -4.76 -18.09
N LEU A 262 20.28 -4.03 -17.35
CA LEU A 262 21.44 -3.29 -17.88
C LEU A 262 22.76 -4.02 -17.62
N SER A 263 23.02 -4.35 -16.35
CA SER A 263 24.19 -5.15 -15.96
C SER A 263 24.07 -5.65 -14.53
N ILE A 264 24.82 -6.72 -14.20
CA ILE A 264 24.94 -7.24 -12.83
C ILE A 264 25.53 -6.16 -11.90
N GLY A 265 26.52 -5.39 -12.36
CA GLY A 265 27.11 -4.31 -11.57
C GLY A 265 26.09 -3.26 -11.15
N VAL A 266 25.17 -2.88 -12.05
CA VAL A 266 24.08 -1.94 -11.76
C VAL A 266 23.09 -2.55 -10.76
N ALA A 267 22.74 -3.83 -10.90
CA ALA A 267 21.86 -4.52 -9.96
C ALA A 267 22.47 -4.58 -8.54
N VAL A 268 23.75 -4.93 -8.43
CA VAL A 268 24.47 -4.98 -7.16
C VAL A 268 24.59 -3.59 -6.53
N ALA A 269 24.93 -2.57 -7.33
CA ALA A 269 24.97 -1.19 -6.86
C ALA A 269 23.61 -0.70 -6.35
N ALA A 270 22.53 -1.02 -7.07
CA ALA A 270 21.16 -0.70 -6.66
C ALA A 270 20.77 -1.43 -5.37
N LEU A 271 21.11 -2.71 -5.23
CA LEU A 271 20.85 -3.49 -4.03
C LEU A 271 21.63 -2.94 -2.83
N GLY A 272 22.93 -2.69 -3.00
CA GLY A 272 23.80 -2.12 -1.95
C GLY A 272 23.30 -0.76 -1.48
N TYR A 273 22.93 0.11 -2.42
CA TYR A 273 22.33 1.40 -2.12
C TYR A 273 21.04 1.27 -1.27
N ARG A 274 20.16 0.33 -1.65
CA ARG A 274 18.91 0.07 -0.92
C ARG A 274 19.15 -0.43 0.49
N ILE A 275 20.13 -1.29 0.70
CA ILE A 275 20.51 -1.80 2.04
C ILE A 275 20.99 -0.63 2.91
N VAL A 276 21.81 0.27 2.37
CA VAL A 276 22.32 1.43 3.10
C VAL A 276 21.19 2.37 3.51
N ILE A 277 20.30 2.73 2.58
CA ILE A 277 19.17 3.63 2.89
C ILE A 277 18.19 3.01 3.89
N HIS A 278 18.01 1.70 3.85
CA HIS A 278 17.08 1.05 4.79
C HIS A 278 17.61 1.03 6.24
N LYS A 279 18.90 1.28 6.44
CA LYS A 279 19.53 1.37 7.77
C LYS A 279 19.66 2.80 8.30
N LEU A 280 19.39 3.82 7.48
CA LEU A 280 19.31 5.23 7.86
C LEU A 280 17.90 5.60 8.32
#